data_9573b31cf46ef937b5b168957631184f
#
_entry.id   9573b31cf46ef937b5b168957631184f
#
_cell.length_a   1.000
_cell.length_b   1.000
_cell.length_c   1.000
_cell.angle_alpha   90.00
_cell.angle_beta   90.00
_cell.angle_gamma   90.00
#
_symmetry.space_group_name_H-M   'P 1'
#
loop_
_entity.id
_entity.type
_entity.pdbx_description
1 polymer ?
#
loop_
_entity_poly.entity_id
_entity_poly.type
_entity_poly.pdbx_seq_one_letter_code
_entity_poly.pdbx_strand_id
1 'polypeptide(L)'
;CGDVKINEFINAPKDCCRPMPRYREEFLDITNENGIQDRILLLHIESSVDQVIRTSNDRTYLRIGDKSKEMLGENLRNLEYAKGSRHFEDEINQNATLEDLDQELLKAYKKRIGAENIDTHQVLAARGFIQKRDGTEYLTNAAVLLFAKNIMRFNMNCRIRFIRIDGCEMQVGANYNVVKDKSIDEPILRLVDAVKAYIVDQLRVFTKQEHGSGKFVESPEYPEFPWFEGIINAVAHRDYAASGQFIKVSMFDDRLEIESPGRFPNIVTADNISYTRFSRNKTIARVMTEFEWVRELNEGVKKIYS
;
A
#
# COMPACT_ATOMS: atom_id res chain seq x y z
N CYS A 1 20.21 40.98 -16.57
CA CYS A 1 20.25 39.91 -17.58
C CYS A 1 19.46 40.36 -18.78
N GLY A 2 20.00 40.17 -20.03
CA GLY A 2 19.22 40.46 -21.23
C GLY A 2 18.04 39.50 -21.39
N ASP A 3 17.01 39.88 -22.16
CA ASP A 3 15.75 39.14 -22.33
C ASP A 3 15.94 37.67 -22.76
N VAL A 4 16.99 37.35 -23.52
CA VAL A 4 17.35 35.98 -23.92
C VAL A 4 17.67 35.10 -22.70
N LYS A 5 18.43 35.63 -21.73
CA LYS A 5 18.78 34.86 -20.51
C LYS A 5 17.60 34.68 -19.56
N ILE A 6 16.66 35.61 -19.51
CA ILE A 6 15.45 35.46 -18.70
C ILE A 6 14.60 34.30 -19.19
N ASN A 7 14.42 34.17 -20.51
CA ASN A 7 13.67 33.06 -21.10
C ASN A 7 14.33 31.71 -20.85
N GLU A 8 15.67 31.63 -20.84
CA GLU A 8 16.39 30.42 -20.48
C GLU A 8 16.10 29.98 -19.05
N PHE A 9 16.08 30.91 -18.09
CA PHE A 9 15.74 30.62 -16.70
C PHE A 9 14.26 30.22 -16.52
N ILE A 10 13.32 30.91 -17.18
CA ILE A 10 11.89 30.57 -17.15
C ILE A 10 11.67 29.17 -17.70
N ASN A 11 12.33 28.78 -18.77
CA ASN A 11 12.18 27.49 -19.40
C ASN A 11 13.04 26.38 -18.77
N ALA A 12 13.97 26.68 -17.87
CA ALA A 12 14.86 25.69 -17.26
C ALA A 12 14.13 24.47 -16.66
N PRO A 13 13.00 24.59 -15.92
CA PRO A 13 12.27 23.44 -15.42
C PRO A 13 11.75 22.52 -16.54
N LYS A 14 11.33 23.11 -17.67
CA LYS A 14 10.87 22.38 -18.86
C LYS A 14 12.02 21.68 -19.59
N ASP A 15 13.15 22.34 -19.72
CA ASP A 15 14.27 21.86 -20.54
C ASP A 15 15.14 20.87 -19.77
N CYS A 16 15.26 21.03 -18.46
CA CYS A 16 16.16 20.25 -17.61
C CYS A 16 15.48 19.14 -16.82
N CYS A 17 14.14 19.04 -16.82
CA CYS A 17 13.43 18.05 -16.01
C CYS A 17 12.51 17.15 -16.83
N ARG A 18 12.42 15.86 -16.43
CA ARG A 18 11.55 14.85 -17.03
C ARG A 18 10.90 14.02 -15.93
N PRO A 19 9.54 13.87 -15.90
CA PRO A 19 8.58 14.71 -16.62
C PRO A 19 8.71 16.18 -16.20
N MET A 20 8.15 17.09 -17.00
CA MET A 20 8.18 18.52 -16.68
C MET A 20 7.40 18.79 -15.37
N PRO A 21 8.00 19.47 -14.37
CA PRO A 21 7.27 19.85 -13.18
C PRO A 21 6.23 20.94 -13.49
N ARG A 22 5.17 20.98 -12.70
CA ARG A 22 4.25 22.12 -12.76
C ARG A 22 4.92 23.31 -12.09
N TYR A 23 4.94 24.46 -12.76
CA TYR A 23 5.52 25.70 -12.23
C TYR A 23 4.84 26.92 -12.81
N ARG A 24 4.97 28.03 -12.11
CA ARG A 24 4.60 29.36 -12.60
C ARG A 24 5.73 30.33 -12.31
N GLU A 25 5.91 31.30 -13.18
CA GLU A 25 6.83 32.42 -13.02
C GLU A 25 6.12 33.62 -12.37
N GLU A 26 6.90 34.38 -11.63
CA GLU A 26 6.47 35.65 -11.04
C GLU A 26 7.66 36.60 -11.02
N PHE A 27 7.44 37.86 -11.41
CA PHE A 27 8.43 38.91 -11.33
C PHE A 27 8.09 39.85 -10.19
N LEU A 28 9.06 40.11 -9.31
CA LEU A 28 8.96 41.08 -8.25
C LEU A 28 9.84 42.31 -8.58
N ASP A 29 9.24 43.49 -8.64
CA ASP A 29 9.98 44.75 -8.79
C ASP A 29 10.68 45.08 -7.48
N ILE A 30 11.98 45.31 -7.55
CA ILE A 30 12.82 45.68 -6.40
C ILE A 30 13.68 46.87 -6.73
N THR A 31 14.21 47.48 -5.69
CA THR A 31 15.33 48.44 -5.81
C THR A 31 16.58 47.74 -5.30
N ASN A 32 17.61 47.62 -6.15
CA ASN A 32 18.86 46.97 -5.76
C ASN A 32 19.70 47.85 -4.82
N GLU A 33 20.81 47.31 -4.32
CA GLU A 33 21.70 48.02 -3.34
C GLU A 33 22.25 49.33 -3.86
N ASN A 34 22.26 49.56 -5.17
CA ASN A 34 22.73 50.79 -5.81
C ASN A 34 21.57 51.78 -6.08
N GLY A 35 20.37 51.54 -5.56
CA GLY A 35 19.20 52.39 -5.75
C GLY A 35 18.56 52.31 -7.16
N ILE A 36 18.96 51.32 -7.96
CA ILE A 36 18.44 51.11 -9.34
C ILE A 36 17.24 50.17 -9.30
N GLN A 37 16.19 50.47 -10.06
CA GLN A 37 15.04 49.60 -10.26
C GLN A 37 15.48 48.33 -10.96
N ASP A 38 15.13 47.18 -10.42
CA ASP A 38 15.47 45.85 -10.91
C ASP A 38 14.31 44.85 -10.66
N ARG A 39 14.40 43.63 -11.13
CA ARG A 39 13.37 42.61 -10.94
C ARG A 39 13.99 41.30 -10.50
N ILE A 40 13.34 40.61 -9.58
CA ILE A 40 13.63 39.25 -9.19
C ILE A 40 12.65 38.30 -9.89
N LEU A 41 13.16 37.27 -10.59
CA LEU A 41 12.37 36.17 -11.09
C LEU A 41 12.18 35.11 -9.99
N LEU A 42 10.94 34.84 -9.65
CA LEU A 42 10.54 33.71 -8.77
C LEU A 42 9.95 32.60 -9.63
N LEU A 43 10.43 31.39 -9.43
CA LEU A 43 9.85 30.17 -9.99
C LEU A 43 9.15 29.40 -8.86
N HIS A 44 7.82 29.40 -8.87
CA HIS A 44 7.00 28.62 -7.92
C HIS A 44 6.84 27.23 -8.49
N ILE A 45 7.55 26.26 -7.94
CA ILE A 45 7.50 24.86 -8.39
C ILE A 45 6.56 24.08 -7.47
N GLU A 46 5.51 23.49 -8.06
CA GLU A 46 4.59 22.66 -7.31
C GLU A 46 5.24 21.30 -6.96
N SER A 47 4.89 20.79 -5.79
CA SER A 47 5.33 19.44 -5.40
C SER A 47 4.70 18.40 -6.34
N SER A 48 5.53 17.58 -6.97
CA SER A 48 5.04 16.44 -7.75
C SER A 48 4.53 15.36 -6.79
N VAL A 49 3.27 15.01 -6.90
CA VAL A 49 2.59 14.06 -5.99
C VAL A 49 2.74 12.62 -6.47
N ASP A 50 2.60 12.40 -7.78
CA ASP A 50 2.42 11.09 -8.43
C ASP A 50 3.57 10.68 -9.35
N GLN A 51 4.58 11.52 -9.53
CA GLN A 51 5.68 11.27 -10.45
C GLN A 51 7.03 11.61 -9.82
N VAL A 52 8.05 10.83 -10.15
CA VAL A 52 9.44 11.14 -9.83
C VAL A 52 10.00 12.02 -10.92
N ILE A 53 10.32 13.26 -10.57
CA ILE A 53 10.97 14.22 -11.48
C ILE A 53 12.47 13.92 -11.52
N ARG A 54 12.99 13.72 -12.73
CA ARG A 54 14.42 13.50 -12.99
C ARG A 54 15.01 14.66 -13.79
N THR A 55 16.26 14.95 -13.54
CA THR A 55 17.01 15.89 -14.39
C THR A 55 17.31 15.27 -15.76
N SER A 56 17.74 16.09 -16.72
CA SER A 56 18.20 15.62 -18.04
C SER A 56 19.33 14.57 -17.98
N ASN A 57 20.08 14.54 -16.87
CA ASN A 57 21.13 13.54 -16.60
C ASN A 57 20.61 12.33 -15.82
N ASP A 58 19.29 12.08 -15.81
CA ASP A 58 18.60 10.98 -15.12
C ASP A 58 18.83 10.94 -13.59
N ARG A 59 19.07 12.10 -12.96
CA ARG A 59 19.24 12.22 -11.52
C ARG A 59 17.98 12.77 -10.86
N THR A 60 17.68 12.26 -9.67
CA THR A 60 16.54 12.69 -8.84
C THR A 60 17.05 13.40 -7.60
N TYR A 61 16.48 14.56 -7.29
CA TYR A 61 16.79 15.33 -6.08
C TYR A 61 15.56 15.55 -5.24
N LEU A 62 15.75 15.48 -3.91
CA LEU A 62 14.73 15.85 -2.95
C LEU A 62 15.19 17.08 -2.15
N ARG A 63 14.30 18.08 -2.04
CA ARG A 63 14.54 19.25 -1.20
C ARG A 63 14.35 18.87 0.27
N ILE A 64 15.41 19.04 1.07
CA ILE A 64 15.40 18.79 2.52
C ILE A 64 15.92 20.07 3.17
N GLY A 65 15.00 20.85 3.74
CA GLY A 65 15.33 22.15 4.28
C GLY A 65 15.88 23.10 3.21
N ASP A 66 17.09 23.61 3.40
CA ASP A 66 17.78 24.55 2.52
C ASP A 66 18.61 23.87 1.41
N LYS A 67 18.69 22.52 1.39
CA LYS A 67 19.54 21.77 0.47
C LYS A 67 18.75 20.83 -0.43
N SER A 68 19.25 20.65 -1.66
CA SER A 68 18.79 19.60 -2.56
C SER A 68 19.72 18.41 -2.44
N LYS A 69 19.17 17.24 -2.02
CA LYS A 69 19.93 16.00 -1.83
C LYS A 69 19.61 15.04 -2.95
N GLU A 70 20.64 14.49 -3.58
CA GLU A 70 20.48 13.45 -4.60
C GLU A 70 19.95 12.17 -3.97
N MET A 71 18.94 11.58 -4.61
CA MET A 71 18.32 10.32 -4.21
C MET A 71 18.95 9.18 -4.98
N LEU A 72 19.57 8.24 -4.27
CA LEU A 72 20.29 7.10 -4.86
C LEU A 72 19.84 5.78 -4.23
N GLY A 73 20.02 4.68 -4.96
CA GLY A 73 19.84 3.33 -4.46
C GLY A 73 18.45 3.07 -3.86
N GLU A 74 18.42 2.62 -2.61
CA GLU A 74 17.19 2.31 -1.89
C GLU A 74 16.30 3.54 -1.65
N ASN A 75 16.89 4.70 -1.38
CA ASN A 75 16.13 5.93 -1.18
C ASN A 75 15.36 6.35 -2.45
N LEU A 76 15.96 6.18 -3.62
CA LEU A 76 15.28 6.44 -4.89
C LEU A 76 14.14 5.44 -5.11
N ARG A 77 14.37 4.13 -4.88
CA ARG A 77 13.32 3.11 -4.98
C ARG A 77 12.14 3.41 -4.05
N ASN A 78 12.43 3.76 -2.81
CA ASN A 78 11.38 4.10 -1.83
C ASN A 78 10.57 5.33 -2.28
N LEU A 79 11.22 6.32 -2.90
CA LEU A 79 10.55 7.47 -3.49
C LEU A 79 9.67 7.06 -4.69
N GLU A 80 10.15 6.17 -5.55
CA GLU A 80 9.41 5.63 -6.68
C GLU A 80 8.16 4.86 -6.23
N TYR A 81 8.26 4.01 -5.20
CA TYR A 81 7.11 3.33 -4.59
C TYR A 81 6.12 4.32 -3.97
N ALA A 82 6.60 5.30 -3.21
CA ALA A 82 5.75 6.29 -2.56
C ALA A 82 4.97 7.15 -3.57
N LYS A 83 5.53 7.38 -4.76
CA LYS A 83 4.90 8.15 -5.83
C LYS A 83 4.11 7.28 -6.83
N GLY A 84 4.10 5.96 -6.65
CA GLY A 84 3.39 5.03 -7.54
C GLY A 84 3.97 4.93 -8.95
N SER A 85 5.19 5.41 -9.19
CA SER A 85 5.92 5.22 -10.45
C SER A 85 6.56 3.83 -10.56
N ARG A 86 6.59 3.09 -9.46
CA ARG A 86 7.06 1.71 -9.35
C ARG A 86 6.18 0.96 -8.36
N HIS A 87 5.89 -0.31 -8.63
CA HIS A 87 5.11 -1.17 -7.76
C HIS A 87 5.93 -2.42 -7.40
N PHE A 88 6.08 -2.68 -6.11
CA PHE A 88 6.81 -3.85 -5.62
C PHE A 88 6.20 -5.17 -6.14
N GLU A 89 4.89 -5.22 -6.24
CA GLU A 89 4.17 -6.41 -6.72
C GLU A 89 4.52 -6.79 -8.16
N ASP A 90 4.87 -5.81 -9.01
CA ASP A 90 5.21 -6.01 -10.42
C ASP A 90 6.66 -6.43 -10.63
N GLU A 91 7.52 -6.34 -9.61
CA GLU A 91 8.92 -6.72 -9.75
C GLU A 91 9.09 -8.22 -9.85
N ILE A 92 10.10 -8.65 -10.61
CA ILE A 92 10.46 -10.05 -10.75
C ILE A 92 11.04 -10.61 -9.44
N ASN A 93 10.63 -11.80 -9.07
CA ASN A 93 11.23 -12.59 -8.00
C ASN A 93 12.22 -13.58 -8.58
N GLN A 94 13.51 -13.31 -8.45
CA GLN A 94 14.57 -14.14 -9.03
C GLN A 94 14.72 -15.50 -8.35
N ASN A 95 14.17 -15.67 -7.15
CA ASN A 95 14.34 -16.86 -6.32
C ASN A 95 13.15 -17.82 -6.37
N ALA A 96 12.06 -17.43 -7.06
CA ALA A 96 10.84 -18.21 -7.13
C ALA A 96 10.65 -18.85 -8.51
N THR A 97 10.15 -20.07 -8.51
CA THR A 97 9.81 -20.85 -9.69
C THR A 97 8.32 -21.27 -9.66
N LEU A 98 7.80 -21.80 -10.76
CA LEU A 98 6.42 -22.33 -10.80
C LEU A 98 6.18 -23.46 -9.79
N GLU A 99 7.22 -24.21 -9.43
CA GLU A 99 7.15 -25.28 -8.44
C GLU A 99 6.93 -24.77 -7.01
N ASP A 100 7.30 -23.53 -6.74
CA ASP A 100 7.09 -22.88 -5.45
C ASP A 100 5.64 -22.42 -5.26
N LEU A 101 4.81 -22.43 -6.31
CA LEU A 101 3.42 -22.03 -6.25
C LEU A 101 2.50 -23.18 -5.82
N ASP A 102 1.50 -22.85 -5.02
CA ASP A 102 0.50 -23.77 -4.50
C ASP A 102 -0.56 -24.07 -5.57
N GLN A 103 -0.66 -25.34 -5.96
CA GLN A 103 -1.57 -25.78 -7.01
C GLN A 103 -3.05 -25.66 -6.63
N GLU A 104 -3.39 -25.80 -5.36
CA GLU A 104 -4.77 -25.63 -4.89
C GLU A 104 -5.20 -24.16 -4.97
N LEU A 105 -4.32 -23.22 -4.58
CA LEU A 105 -4.58 -21.80 -4.74
C LEU A 105 -4.71 -21.39 -6.21
N LEU A 106 -3.85 -21.91 -7.08
CA LEU A 106 -3.93 -21.66 -8.51
C LEU A 106 -5.21 -22.23 -9.12
N LYS A 107 -5.62 -23.42 -8.72
CA LYS A 107 -6.89 -24.03 -9.14
C LYS A 107 -8.09 -23.21 -8.66
N ALA A 108 -8.09 -22.77 -7.40
CA ALA A 108 -9.14 -21.92 -6.86
C ALA A 108 -9.21 -20.57 -7.62
N TYR A 109 -8.07 -19.97 -7.92
CA TYR A 109 -7.99 -18.74 -8.70
C TYR A 109 -8.53 -18.93 -10.13
N LYS A 110 -8.08 -19.98 -10.84
CA LYS A 110 -8.56 -20.30 -12.18
C LYS A 110 -10.08 -20.48 -12.21
N LYS A 111 -10.65 -21.13 -11.20
CA LYS A 111 -12.09 -21.30 -11.06
C LYS A 111 -12.80 -19.96 -10.90
N ARG A 112 -12.26 -19.05 -10.07
CA ARG A 112 -12.85 -17.72 -9.87
C ARG A 112 -12.93 -16.89 -11.13
N ILE A 113 -11.95 -17.02 -12.02
CA ILE A 113 -11.90 -16.25 -13.28
C ILE A 113 -12.46 -17.03 -14.49
N GLY A 114 -13.06 -18.21 -14.28
CA GLY A 114 -13.63 -19.02 -15.36
C GLY A 114 -12.59 -19.61 -16.34
N ALA A 115 -11.37 -19.86 -15.84
CA ALA A 115 -10.23 -20.32 -16.64
C ALA A 115 -9.76 -21.75 -16.29
N GLU A 116 -10.66 -22.60 -15.76
CA GLU A 116 -10.30 -23.94 -15.29
C GLU A 116 -9.62 -24.79 -16.37
N ASN A 117 -10.08 -24.67 -17.60
CA ASN A 117 -9.61 -25.45 -18.74
C ASN A 117 -8.37 -24.85 -19.44
N ILE A 118 -7.90 -23.68 -19.01
CA ILE A 118 -6.73 -23.03 -19.60
C ILE A 118 -5.48 -23.50 -18.85
N ASP A 119 -4.37 -23.67 -19.57
CA ASP A 119 -3.09 -24.00 -18.94
C ASP A 119 -2.69 -22.96 -17.88
N THR A 120 -2.12 -23.43 -16.77
CA THR A 120 -1.79 -22.56 -15.63
C THR A 120 -0.73 -21.53 -16.00
N HIS A 121 0.29 -21.91 -16.76
CA HIS A 121 1.33 -20.98 -17.22
C HIS A 121 0.73 -19.89 -18.12
N GLN A 122 -0.18 -20.27 -19.04
CA GLN A 122 -0.87 -19.29 -19.90
C GLN A 122 -1.71 -18.32 -19.09
N VAL A 123 -2.43 -18.78 -18.06
CA VAL A 123 -3.19 -17.91 -17.16
C VAL A 123 -2.27 -16.96 -16.43
N LEU A 124 -1.18 -17.46 -15.83
CA LEU A 124 -0.23 -16.63 -15.08
C LEU A 124 0.43 -15.57 -15.98
N ALA A 125 0.83 -15.94 -17.20
CA ALA A 125 1.41 -15.01 -18.16
C ALA A 125 0.40 -13.94 -18.61
N ALA A 126 -0.82 -14.33 -18.99
CA ALA A 126 -1.87 -13.41 -19.41
C ALA A 126 -2.32 -12.45 -18.31
N ARG A 127 -2.20 -12.86 -17.05
CA ARG A 127 -2.59 -12.05 -15.88
C ARG A 127 -1.46 -11.20 -15.31
N GLY A 128 -0.25 -11.25 -15.91
CA GLY A 128 0.91 -10.44 -15.51
C GLY A 128 1.67 -10.99 -14.31
N PHE A 129 1.49 -12.28 -13.96
CA PHE A 129 2.23 -12.95 -12.89
C PHE A 129 3.57 -13.52 -13.36
N ILE A 130 3.78 -13.59 -14.68
CA ILE A 130 5.05 -13.97 -15.31
C ILE A 130 5.53 -12.80 -16.16
N GLN A 131 6.78 -12.43 -15.98
CA GLN A 131 7.47 -11.45 -16.79
C GLN A 131 8.69 -12.08 -17.47
N LYS A 132 8.97 -11.65 -18.69
CA LYS A 132 10.12 -12.11 -19.47
C LYS A 132 11.21 -11.04 -19.49
N ARG A 133 12.41 -11.43 -19.07
CA ARG A 133 13.59 -10.58 -19.10
C ARG A 133 14.78 -11.35 -19.69
N ASP A 134 15.42 -10.77 -20.67
CA ASP A 134 16.59 -11.37 -21.36
C ASP A 134 16.34 -12.82 -21.84
N GLY A 135 15.12 -13.08 -22.33
CA GLY A 135 14.69 -14.39 -22.82
C GLY A 135 14.25 -15.37 -21.73
N THR A 136 14.48 -15.06 -20.45
CA THR A 136 14.11 -15.89 -19.29
C THR A 136 12.80 -15.38 -18.67
N GLU A 137 11.95 -16.32 -18.26
CA GLU A 137 10.69 -16.04 -17.57
C GLU A 137 10.89 -16.08 -16.05
N TYR A 138 10.29 -15.12 -15.39
CA TYR A 138 10.33 -14.97 -13.92
C TYR A 138 8.93 -14.75 -13.39
N LEU A 139 8.65 -15.26 -12.19
CA LEU A 139 7.47 -14.89 -11.44
C LEU A 139 7.60 -13.46 -10.89
N THR A 140 6.49 -12.74 -10.84
CA THR A 140 6.42 -11.45 -10.16
C THR A 140 6.27 -11.65 -8.65
N ASN A 141 6.58 -10.61 -7.86
CA ASN A 141 6.31 -10.64 -6.42
C ASN A 141 4.81 -10.82 -6.13
N ALA A 142 3.90 -10.29 -6.98
CA ALA A 142 2.47 -10.54 -6.86
C ALA A 142 2.13 -12.03 -6.91
N ALA A 143 2.71 -12.78 -7.88
CA ALA A 143 2.50 -14.22 -7.99
C ALA A 143 2.92 -14.96 -6.71
N VAL A 144 4.08 -14.61 -6.18
CA VAL A 144 4.63 -15.21 -4.95
C VAL A 144 3.78 -14.86 -3.73
N LEU A 145 3.44 -13.58 -3.56
CA LEU A 145 2.62 -13.11 -2.43
C LEU A 145 1.24 -13.76 -2.40
N LEU A 146 0.64 -14.01 -3.57
CA LEU A 146 -0.70 -14.59 -3.68
C LEU A 146 -0.70 -16.12 -3.59
N PHE A 147 0.29 -16.79 -4.19
CA PHE A 147 0.19 -18.22 -4.49
C PHE A 147 1.33 -19.09 -3.93
N ALA A 148 2.33 -18.55 -3.21
CA ALA A 148 3.44 -19.36 -2.74
C ALA A 148 3.00 -20.49 -1.78
N LYS A 149 3.60 -21.68 -1.88
CA LYS A 149 3.44 -22.76 -0.88
C LYS A 149 3.97 -22.36 0.50
N ASN A 150 5.09 -21.64 0.50
CA ASN A 150 5.74 -21.12 1.71
C ASN A 150 6.19 -19.69 1.47
N ILE A 151 5.33 -18.75 1.85
CA ILE A 151 5.58 -17.32 1.65
C ILE A 151 6.77 -16.82 2.47
N MET A 152 7.06 -17.44 3.62
CA MET A 152 8.12 -17.01 4.51
C MET A 152 9.52 -17.15 3.89
N ARG A 153 9.67 -18.05 2.90
CA ARG A 153 10.91 -18.19 2.13
C ARG A 153 11.21 -16.96 1.27
N PHE A 154 10.17 -16.25 0.81
CA PHE A 154 10.27 -15.16 -0.16
C PHE A 154 10.02 -13.79 0.47
N ASN A 155 9.06 -13.70 1.37
CA ASN A 155 8.71 -12.48 2.06
C ASN A 155 8.26 -12.75 3.50
N MET A 156 9.18 -12.69 4.45
CA MET A 156 8.92 -12.93 5.88
C MET A 156 7.97 -11.90 6.50
N ASN A 157 7.68 -10.82 5.80
CA ASN A 157 6.80 -9.77 6.30
C ASN A 157 5.36 -9.92 5.80
N CYS A 158 5.09 -10.89 4.88
CA CYS A 158 3.74 -11.24 4.44
C CYS A 158 3.05 -12.08 5.51
N ARG A 159 2.71 -11.43 6.64
CA ARG A 159 2.04 -12.04 7.78
C ARG A 159 1.16 -11.03 8.50
N ILE A 160 0.25 -11.56 9.31
CA ILE A 160 -0.54 -10.77 10.27
C ILE A 160 -0.27 -11.30 11.67
N ARG A 161 0.16 -10.41 12.56
CA ARG A 161 0.32 -10.71 13.98
C ARG A 161 -0.92 -10.26 14.73
N PHE A 162 -1.62 -11.20 15.33
CA PHE A 162 -2.76 -10.94 16.19
C PHE A 162 -2.33 -10.93 17.65
N ILE A 163 -2.79 -9.92 18.40
CA ILE A 163 -2.52 -9.78 19.82
C ILE A 163 -3.86 -9.52 20.53
N ARG A 164 -4.18 -10.34 21.54
CA ARG A 164 -5.30 -10.08 22.47
C ARG A 164 -4.74 -9.48 23.75
N ILE A 165 -5.28 -8.34 24.14
CA ILE A 165 -4.92 -7.62 25.37
C ILE A 165 -6.12 -7.67 26.33
N ASP A 166 -5.88 -8.00 27.59
CA ASP A 166 -6.87 -7.92 28.65
C ASP A 166 -6.92 -6.50 29.20
N GLY A 167 -8.06 -5.82 29.01
CA GLY A 167 -8.24 -4.40 29.32
C GLY A 167 -8.14 -3.49 28.09
N CYS A 168 -8.11 -2.18 28.36
CA CYS A 168 -8.17 -1.13 27.33
C CYS A 168 -6.79 -0.60 26.90
N GLU A 169 -5.71 -0.96 27.60
CA GLU A 169 -4.34 -0.54 27.31
C GLU A 169 -3.35 -1.68 27.51
N MET A 170 -2.32 -1.73 26.64
CA MET A 170 -1.24 -2.68 26.78
C MET A 170 -0.34 -2.29 27.94
N GLN A 171 -0.15 -3.19 28.88
CA GLN A 171 0.73 -3.03 30.04
C GLN A 171 2.07 -3.70 29.80
N VAL A 172 3.11 -3.23 30.50
CA VAL A 172 4.47 -3.74 30.41
C VAL A 172 5.00 -4.21 31.77
N GLY A 173 6.07 -5.01 31.77
CA GLY A 173 6.71 -5.47 32.99
C GLY A 173 5.83 -6.43 33.80
N ALA A 174 5.73 -6.23 35.11
CA ALA A 174 4.98 -7.10 36.01
C ALA A 174 3.45 -7.12 35.75
N ASN A 175 2.94 -6.09 35.09
CA ASN A 175 1.53 -5.94 34.78
C ASN A 175 1.20 -6.36 33.33
N TYR A 176 2.09 -7.11 32.67
CA TYR A 176 1.91 -7.54 31.28
C TYR A 176 0.60 -8.31 31.11
N ASN A 177 -0.26 -7.83 30.21
CA ASN A 177 -1.64 -8.27 30.05
C ASN A 177 -1.97 -8.78 28.64
N VAL A 178 -0.96 -9.19 27.87
CA VAL A 178 -1.20 -9.87 26.59
C VAL A 178 -1.60 -11.31 26.86
N VAL A 179 -2.82 -11.68 26.43
CA VAL A 179 -3.43 -13.00 26.64
C VAL A 179 -3.15 -13.94 25.47
N LYS A 180 -3.10 -13.40 24.26
CA LYS A 180 -2.79 -14.13 23.03
C LYS A 180 -1.82 -13.32 22.18
N ASP A 181 -0.87 -14.02 21.56
CA ASP A 181 0.05 -13.49 20.58
C ASP A 181 0.27 -14.57 19.51
N LYS A 182 -0.26 -14.34 18.32
CA LYS A 182 -0.24 -15.32 17.22
C LYS A 182 0.17 -14.67 15.93
N SER A 183 1.20 -15.21 15.29
CA SER A 183 1.55 -14.90 13.90
C SER A 183 0.85 -15.86 12.96
N ILE A 184 0.27 -15.32 11.90
CA ILE A 184 -0.37 -16.07 10.81
C ILE A 184 0.43 -15.75 9.56
N ASP A 185 1.17 -16.75 9.10
CA ASP A 185 2.22 -16.66 8.08
C ASP A 185 1.79 -17.46 6.85
N GLU A 186 0.96 -16.87 6.00
CA GLU A 186 0.36 -17.52 4.84
C GLU A 186 0.46 -16.63 3.59
N PRO A 187 0.40 -17.19 2.37
CA PRO A 187 0.18 -16.38 1.16
C PRO A 187 -1.18 -15.68 1.24
N ILE A 188 -1.30 -14.53 0.60
CA ILE A 188 -2.44 -13.61 0.76
C ILE A 188 -3.80 -14.31 0.64
N LEU A 189 -3.96 -15.22 -0.31
CA LEU A 189 -5.24 -15.91 -0.52
C LEU A 189 -5.63 -16.86 0.62
N ARG A 190 -4.66 -17.41 1.36
CA ARG A 190 -4.93 -18.16 2.59
C ARG A 190 -4.94 -17.25 3.82
N LEU A 191 -4.10 -16.22 3.82
CA LEU A 191 -3.93 -15.30 4.95
C LEU A 191 -5.24 -14.66 5.36
N VAL A 192 -6.02 -14.17 4.39
CA VAL A 192 -7.30 -13.49 4.63
C VAL A 192 -8.28 -14.44 5.34
N ASP A 193 -8.47 -15.64 4.82
CA ASP A 193 -9.40 -16.62 5.41
C ASP A 193 -8.91 -17.12 6.77
N ALA A 194 -7.61 -17.39 6.91
CA ALA A 194 -7.01 -17.85 8.16
C ALA A 194 -7.12 -16.80 9.28
N VAL A 195 -6.89 -15.52 8.95
CA VAL A 195 -7.03 -14.42 9.92
C VAL A 195 -8.48 -14.21 10.29
N LYS A 196 -9.40 -14.25 9.32
CA LYS A 196 -10.84 -14.16 9.58
C LYS A 196 -11.29 -15.24 10.55
N ALA A 197 -10.98 -16.50 10.25
CA ALA A 197 -11.33 -17.62 11.10
C ALA A 197 -10.74 -17.48 12.51
N TYR A 198 -9.46 -17.07 12.61
CA TYR A 198 -8.81 -16.89 13.89
C TYR A 198 -9.42 -15.76 14.72
N ILE A 199 -9.73 -14.60 14.12
CA ILE A 199 -10.36 -13.49 14.83
C ILE A 199 -11.74 -13.88 15.33
N VAL A 200 -12.56 -14.56 14.51
CA VAL A 200 -13.89 -15.04 14.92
C VAL A 200 -13.80 -15.96 16.14
N ASP A 201 -12.80 -16.85 16.19
CA ASP A 201 -12.56 -17.74 17.33
C ASP A 201 -12.15 -16.99 18.62
N GLN A 202 -11.58 -15.79 18.50
CA GLN A 202 -11.17 -14.96 19.65
C GLN A 202 -12.27 -13.99 20.13
N LEU A 203 -13.33 -13.78 19.36
CA LEU A 203 -14.41 -12.87 19.72
C LEU A 203 -15.26 -13.45 20.86
N ARG A 204 -15.55 -12.62 21.86
CA ARG A 204 -16.57 -12.92 22.87
C ARG A 204 -17.95 -12.77 22.25
N VAL A 205 -18.87 -13.60 22.67
CA VAL A 205 -20.29 -13.52 22.27
C VAL A 205 -21.10 -13.13 23.50
N PHE A 206 -21.85 -12.05 23.37
CA PHE A 206 -22.72 -11.56 24.41
C PHE A 206 -24.18 -11.87 24.10
N THR A 207 -24.92 -12.42 25.08
CA THR A 207 -26.36 -12.59 24.96
C THR A 207 -27.05 -11.30 25.42
N LYS A 208 -27.79 -10.67 24.51
CA LYS A 208 -28.57 -9.44 24.78
C LYS A 208 -30.05 -9.70 24.56
N GLN A 209 -30.90 -9.09 25.39
CA GLN A 209 -32.35 -9.12 25.16
C GLN A 209 -32.71 -8.04 24.12
N GLU A 210 -33.34 -8.45 23.03
CA GLU A 210 -33.79 -7.54 22.00
C GLU A 210 -34.93 -6.65 22.49
N HIS A 211 -34.76 -5.34 22.30
CA HIS A 211 -35.78 -4.36 22.76
C HIS A 211 -37.07 -4.53 21.95
N GLY A 212 -38.19 -4.78 22.64
CA GLY A 212 -39.52 -4.91 22.02
C GLY A 212 -39.98 -6.34 21.71
N SER A 213 -39.06 -7.28 21.43
CA SER A 213 -39.42 -8.68 21.15
C SER A 213 -39.32 -9.57 22.41
N GLY A 214 -38.54 -9.15 23.41
CA GLY A 214 -38.24 -9.94 24.60
C GLY A 214 -37.34 -11.16 24.33
N LYS A 215 -36.89 -11.40 23.09
CA LYS A 215 -36.05 -12.52 22.73
C LYS A 215 -34.58 -12.24 23.05
N PHE A 216 -33.85 -13.29 23.41
CA PHE A 216 -32.41 -13.23 23.55
C PHE A 216 -31.74 -13.41 22.16
N VAL A 217 -30.83 -12.51 21.86
CA VAL A 217 -30.02 -12.55 20.64
C VAL A 217 -28.54 -12.55 20.99
N GLU A 218 -27.76 -13.33 20.27
CA GLU A 218 -26.32 -13.33 20.40
C GLU A 218 -25.71 -12.18 19.57
N SER A 219 -24.79 -11.45 20.18
CA SER A 219 -24.06 -10.34 19.55
C SER A 219 -22.59 -10.54 19.78
N PRO A 220 -21.77 -10.60 18.71
CA PRO A 220 -20.33 -10.66 18.87
C PRO A 220 -19.79 -9.37 19.50
N GLU A 221 -18.65 -9.47 20.15
CA GLU A 221 -17.93 -8.35 20.79
C GLU A 221 -17.69 -7.20 19.80
N TYR A 222 -17.29 -7.55 18.57
CA TYR A 222 -17.11 -6.62 17.45
C TYR A 222 -17.93 -7.10 16.24
N PRO A 223 -18.71 -6.23 15.59
CA PRO A 223 -19.38 -6.55 14.33
C PRO A 223 -18.38 -6.97 13.25
N GLU A 224 -18.69 -8.04 12.53
CA GLU A 224 -17.74 -8.62 11.55
C GLU A 224 -17.34 -7.64 10.46
N PHE A 225 -18.30 -6.92 9.89
CA PHE A 225 -18.06 -6.11 8.70
C PHE A 225 -16.93 -5.06 8.88
N PRO A 226 -16.91 -4.19 9.94
CA PRO A 226 -15.89 -3.15 10.07
C PRO A 226 -14.48 -3.71 10.21
N TRP A 227 -14.26 -4.72 11.07
CA TRP A 227 -12.91 -5.23 11.26
C TRP A 227 -12.43 -6.07 10.09
N PHE A 228 -13.33 -6.82 9.43
CA PHE A 228 -12.95 -7.61 8.26
C PHE A 228 -12.58 -6.70 7.08
N GLU A 229 -13.35 -5.65 6.82
CA GLU A 229 -13.01 -4.62 5.84
C GLU A 229 -11.66 -3.95 6.17
N GLY A 230 -11.39 -3.69 7.46
CA GLY A 230 -10.10 -3.18 7.92
C GLY A 230 -8.93 -4.12 7.59
N ILE A 231 -9.10 -5.44 7.77
CA ILE A 231 -8.11 -6.46 7.40
C ILE A 231 -7.88 -6.47 5.89
N ILE A 232 -8.96 -6.48 5.11
CA ILE A 232 -8.89 -6.46 3.63
C ILE A 232 -8.12 -5.24 3.15
N ASN A 233 -8.45 -4.06 3.67
CA ASN A 233 -7.76 -2.81 3.33
C ASN A 233 -6.29 -2.84 3.77
N ALA A 234 -6.00 -3.37 4.96
CA ALA A 234 -4.64 -3.51 5.46
C ALA A 234 -3.77 -4.39 4.54
N VAL A 235 -4.33 -5.50 4.02
CA VAL A 235 -3.65 -6.41 3.08
C VAL A 235 -3.52 -5.77 1.69
N ALA A 236 -4.60 -5.20 1.14
CA ALA A 236 -4.62 -4.62 -0.21
C ALA A 236 -3.66 -3.43 -0.35
N HIS A 237 -3.53 -2.62 0.71
CA HIS A 237 -2.75 -1.37 0.67
C HIS A 237 -1.41 -1.44 1.41
N ARG A 238 -1.05 -2.61 1.96
CA ARG A 238 0.24 -2.82 2.62
C ARG A 238 1.41 -2.46 1.71
N ASP A 239 2.44 -1.85 2.27
CA ASP A 239 3.74 -1.70 1.62
C ASP A 239 4.54 -3.00 1.75
N TYR A 240 4.48 -3.88 0.74
CA TYR A 240 5.19 -5.16 0.74
C TYR A 240 6.71 -5.01 0.55
N ALA A 241 7.20 -3.84 0.13
CA ALA A 241 8.62 -3.51 0.07
C ALA A 241 9.19 -3.16 1.45
N ALA A 242 8.35 -2.74 2.42
CA ALA A 242 8.79 -2.40 3.77
C ALA A 242 9.28 -3.65 4.51
N SER A 243 10.59 -3.75 4.72
CA SER A 243 11.21 -4.85 5.47
C SER A 243 11.09 -4.64 6.99
N GLY A 244 11.03 -5.75 7.73
CA GLY A 244 10.97 -5.74 9.20
C GLY A 244 9.64 -5.28 9.79
N GLN A 245 8.62 -5.02 8.97
CA GLN A 245 7.29 -4.60 9.40
C GLN A 245 6.22 -5.57 8.87
N PHE A 246 5.17 -5.77 9.64
CA PHE A 246 4.03 -6.65 9.29
C PHE A 246 2.72 -6.01 9.75
N ILE A 247 1.61 -6.52 9.24
CA ILE A 247 0.30 -6.09 9.71
C ILE A 247 0.10 -6.59 11.14
N LYS A 248 -0.34 -5.69 12.04
CA LYS A 248 -0.64 -6.02 13.42
C LYS A 248 -2.12 -5.76 13.70
N VAL A 249 -2.76 -6.74 14.33
CA VAL A 249 -4.14 -6.65 14.82
C VAL A 249 -4.10 -6.74 16.33
N SER A 250 -4.48 -5.67 17.02
CA SER A 250 -4.55 -5.61 18.48
C SER A 250 -5.99 -5.55 18.92
N MET A 251 -6.46 -6.54 19.65
CA MET A 251 -7.81 -6.63 20.17
C MET A 251 -7.80 -6.34 21.67
N PHE A 252 -8.41 -5.24 22.05
CA PHE A 252 -8.61 -4.79 23.44
C PHE A 252 -10.03 -5.16 23.90
N ASP A 253 -10.43 -4.74 25.09
CA ASP A 253 -11.80 -4.95 25.58
C ASP A 253 -12.79 -3.90 25.05
N ASP A 254 -12.29 -2.76 24.58
CA ASP A 254 -13.09 -1.62 24.09
C ASP A 254 -12.92 -1.34 22.59
N ARG A 255 -11.88 -1.87 21.95
CA ARG A 255 -11.58 -1.59 20.52
C ARG A 255 -10.71 -2.66 19.87
N LEU A 256 -10.74 -2.66 18.54
CA LEU A 256 -9.85 -3.42 17.70
C LEU A 256 -9.02 -2.45 16.84
N GLU A 257 -7.69 -2.53 16.91
CA GLU A 257 -6.76 -1.73 16.18
C GLU A 257 -6.08 -2.57 15.07
N ILE A 258 -6.00 -2.00 13.86
CA ILE A 258 -5.31 -2.62 12.72
C ILE A 258 -4.24 -1.66 12.23
N GLU A 259 -2.99 -2.06 12.35
CA GLU A 259 -1.83 -1.32 11.89
C GLU A 259 -1.27 -1.99 10.63
N SER A 260 -1.15 -1.26 9.52
CA SER A 260 -0.56 -1.75 8.27
C SER A 260 0.67 -0.93 7.91
N PRO A 261 1.81 -1.58 7.54
CA PRO A 261 3.00 -0.88 7.12
C PRO A 261 2.79 -0.09 5.83
N GLY A 262 3.31 1.12 5.82
CA GLY A 262 3.31 2.00 4.67
C GLY A 262 2.76 3.38 5.01
N ARG A 263 3.24 4.40 4.28
CA ARG A 263 2.68 5.75 4.35
C ARG A 263 1.48 5.83 3.43
N PHE A 264 0.58 6.75 3.69
CA PHE A 264 -0.43 7.10 2.69
C PHE A 264 0.26 7.46 1.37
N PRO A 265 -0.27 7.00 0.23
CA PRO A 265 0.15 7.52 -1.07
C PRO A 265 0.03 9.03 -1.08
N ASN A 266 0.92 9.73 -1.77
CA ASN A 266 0.98 11.20 -1.73
C ASN A 266 -0.33 11.91 -2.09
N ILE A 267 -1.22 11.24 -2.85
CA ILE A 267 -2.55 11.77 -3.22
C ILE A 267 -3.63 11.48 -2.16
N VAL A 268 -3.36 10.61 -1.18
CA VAL A 268 -4.30 10.22 -0.13
C VAL A 268 -3.91 10.92 1.18
N THR A 269 -4.87 11.58 1.79
CA THR A 269 -4.76 12.21 3.11
C THR A 269 -5.85 11.69 4.03
N ALA A 270 -5.74 11.92 5.34
CA ALA A 270 -6.79 11.57 6.28
C ALA A 270 -8.15 12.21 5.90
N ASP A 271 -8.13 13.44 5.34
CA ASP A 271 -9.32 14.18 4.97
C ASP A 271 -9.99 13.66 3.69
N ASN A 272 -9.21 13.06 2.76
CA ASN A 272 -9.73 12.65 1.45
C ASN A 272 -9.83 11.13 1.27
N ILE A 273 -9.40 10.33 2.24
CA ILE A 273 -9.37 8.85 2.15
C ILE A 273 -10.75 8.24 1.84
N SER A 274 -11.83 8.89 2.26
CA SER A 274 -13.20 8.40 2.05
C SER A 274 -13.68 8.50 0.58
N TYR A 275 -13.03 9.30 -0.25
CA TYR A 275 -13.40 9.52 -1.66
C TYR A 275 -12.24 9.39 -2.66
N THR A 276 -10.99 9.28 -2.19
CA THR A 276 -9.82 9.12 -3.07
C THR A 276 -9.58 7.64 -3.35
N ARG A 277 -9.51 7.27 -4.63
CA ARG A 277 -9.20 5.92 -5.06
C ARG A 277 -7.71 5.82 -5.38
N PHE A 278 -7.04 5.01 -4.63
CA PHE A 278 -5.65 4.64 -4.90
C PHE A 278 -5.40 3.20 -4.48
N SER A 279 -4.86 2.39 -5.36
CA SER A 279 -4.38 1.05 -5.03
C SER A 279 -2.86 1.03 -5.12
N ARG A 280 -2.18 0.72 -3.99
CA ARG A 280 -0.73 0.52 -3.95
C ARG A 280 -0.34 -0.75 -4.69
N ASN A 281 -1.15 -1.81 -4.55
CA ASN A 281 -0.93 -3.13 -5.11
C ASN A 281 -2.12 -3.47 -6.02
N LYS A 282 -2.10 -2.98 -7.26
CA LYS A 282 -3.21 -3.09 -8.22
C LYS A 282 -3.51 -4.53 -8.60
N THR A 283 -2.47 -5.35 -8.79
CA THR A 283 -2.59 -6.76 -9.17
C THR A 283 -3.17 -7.58 -8.02
N ILE A 284 -2.67 -7.37 -6.79
CA ILE A 284 -3.20 -8.01 -5.58
C ILE A 284 -4.66 -7.59 -5.36
N ALA A 285 -4.96 -6.28 -5.42
CA ALA A 285 -6.33 -5.77 -5.24
C ALA A 285 -7.30 -6.34 -6.28
N ARG A 286 -6.88 -6.47 -7.55
CA ARG A 286 -7.68 -7.13 -8.61
C ARG A 286 -8.02 -8.56 -8.23
N VAL A 287 -7.04 -9.36 -7.78
CA VAL A 287 -7.29 -10.75 -7.37
C VAL A 287 -8.21 -10.80 -6.17
N MET A 288 -8.03 -9.92 -5.18
CA MET A 288 -8.94 -9.84 -4.02
C MET A 288 -10.37 -9.46 -4.43
N THR A 289 -10.54 -8.64 -5.48
CA THR A 289 -11.86 -8.34 -6.06
C THR A 289 -12.47 -9.57 -6.73
N GLU A 290 -11.67 -10.36 -7.44
CA GLU A 290 -12.11 -11.62 -8.06
C GLU A 290 -12.53 -12.68 -7.01
N PHE A 291 -11.95 -12.60 -5.80
CA PHE A 291 -12.38 -13.39 -4.62
C PHE A 291 -13.55 -12.75 -3.85
N GLU A 292 -14.10 -11.62 -4.35
CA GLU A 292 -15.24 -10.89 -3.76
C GLU A 292 -14.93 -10.29 -2.38
N TRP A 293 -13.66 -10.19 -1.99
CA TRP A 293 -13.25 -9.55 -0.74
C TRP A 293 -13.20 -8.03 -0.84
N VAL A 294 -12.86 -7.49 -2.01
CA VAL A 294 -12.80 -6.04 -2.28
C VAL A 294 -13.97 -5.66 -3.17
N ARG A 295 -14.71 -4.62 -2.79
CA ARG A 295 -15.70 -3.97 -3.65
C ARG A 295 -15.15 -2.62 -4.08
N GLU A 296 -14.99 -2.39 -5.38
CA GLU A 296 -14.42 -1.14 -5.93
C GLU A 296 -15.32 0.10 -5.74
N LEU A 297 -16.35 0.02 -4.90
CA LEU A 297 -17.38 1.06 -4.75
C LEU A 297 -17.10 2.11 -3.67
N ASN A 298 -15.92 2.10 -3.01
CA ASN A 298 -15.58 2.98 -1.86
C ASN A 298 -16.61 2.95 -0.70
N GLU A 299 -17.40 1.88 -0.60
CA GLU A 299 -18.39 1.75 0.47
C GLU A 299 -17.77 1.37 1.81
N GLY A 300 -16.62 0.68 1.79
CA GLY A 300 -15.96 0.14 2.98
C GLY A 300 -15.57 1.23 3.96
N VAL A 301 -14.81 2.23 3.51
CA VAL A 301 -14.35 3.34 4.36
C VAL A 301 -15.53 4.15 4.91
N LYS A 302 -16.55 4.43 4.10
CA LYS A 302 -17.77 5.14 4.55
C LYS A 302 -18.52 4.38 5.64
N LYS A 303 -18.60 3.05 5.53
CA LYS A 303 -19.29 2.20 6.51
C LYS A 303 -18.49 1.97 7.80
N ILE A 304 -17.16 2.16 7.79
CA ILE A 304 -16.35 2.11 9.00
C ILE A 304 -16.60 3.35 9.86
N TYR A 305 -16.86 4.51 9.24
CA TYR A 305 -17.10 5.79 9.91
C TYR A 305 -18.58 6.07 10.22
N SER A 306 -19.51 5.25 9.73
CA SER A 306 -20.95 5.35 10.04
C SER A 306 -21.32 4.52 11.28
#